data_8fe26f3d811238b1642bd3b50a27225c
#
_entry.id   8fe26f3d811238b1642bd3b50a27225c
#
_cell.length_a   1.000
_cell.length_b   1.000
_cell.length_c   1.000
_cell.angle_alpha   90.00
_cell.angle_beta   90.00
_cell.angle_gamma   90.00
#
_symmetry.space_group_name_H-M   'P 1'
#
loop_
_entity.id
_entity.type
_entity.pdbx_description
1 polymer ?
#
loop_
_entity_poly.entity_id
_entity_poly.type
_entity_poly.pdbx_seq_one_letter_code
_entity_poly.pdbx_strand_id
1 'polypeptide(L)'
;FKANYIPEIAFDFQRHVIEKAVEKGRIAVFLDTGLGKTLVQLSIAKNVVNHTNKNVLILTPLAVAFQFILEAEKLGIDDIEYSKDGKFTKKIIICNYERLHYFDSKDFECVILDESSILKNFDGKIKQEVTSFVKKIPYRFLSTATPSPNDFIELGTSSEALGYMGYMDMLGKFFKNNQNSVDSNNRNIGEK
;
A
#
# COMPACT_ATOMS: atom_id res chain seq x y z
N PHE A 1 -4.39 0.10 15.95
CA PHE A 1 -3.79 0.98 16.97
C PHE A 1 -3.95 2.45 16.59
N LYS A 2 -3.65 3.33 17.52
CA LYS A 2 -3.73 4.79 17.28
C LYS A 2 -2.46 5.30 16.62
N ALA A 3 -2.60 6.26 15.69
CA ALA A 3 -1.46 6.91 15.07
C ALA A 3 -0.62 7.64 16.13
N ASN A 4 0.67 7.42 16.09
CA ASN A 4 1.66 8.04 16.98
C ASN A 4 2.63 8.95 16.23
N TYR A 5 2.52 9.02 14.91
CA TYR A 5 3.32 9.87 14.06
C TYR A 5 2.46 10.44 12.93
N ILE A 6 2.28 11.75 12.92
CA ILE A 6 1.63 12.47 11.83
C ILE A 6 2.45 13.73 11.58
N PRO A 7 3.02 13.91 10.37
CA PRO A 7 3.82 15.10 10.09
C PRO A 7 3.01 16.38 10.23
N GLU A 8 3.62 17.43 10.74
CA GLU A 8 2.94 18.73 10.88
C GLU A 8 2.47 19.29 9.54
N ILE A 9 3.23 19.01 8.47
CA ILE A 9 2.89 19.47 7.13
C ILE A 9 1.71 18.72 6.49
N ALA A 10 1.25 17.64 7.11
CA ALA A 10 0.13 16.86 6.58
C ALA A 10 -1.16 17.68 6.59
N PHE A 11 -1.89 17.66 5.47
CA PHE A 11 -3.22 18.24 5.39
C PHE A 11 -4.22 17.39 6.20
N ASP A 12 -5.36 17.98 6.54
CA ASP A 12 -6.36 17.30 7.36
C ASP A 12 -6.83 15.98 6.77
N PHE A 13 -7.03 15.93 5.45
CA PHE A 13 -7.44 14.68 4.81
C PHE A 13 -6.35 13.61 4.88
N GLN A 14 -5.07 14.01 4.80
CA GLN A 14 -3.94 13.09 4.95
C GLN A 14 -3.87 12.54 6.37
N ARG A 15 -4.06 13.39 7.37
CA ARG A 15 -4.12 12.98 8.78
C ARG A 15 -5.21 11.95 8.98
N HIS A 16 -6.39 12.20 8.43
CA HIS A 16 -7.52 11.29 8.53
C HIS A 16 -7.22 9.94 7.91
N VAL A 17 -6.60 9.93 6.72
CA VAL A 17 -6.22 8.69 6.04
C VAL A 17 -5.20 7.90 6.86
N ILE A 18 -4.17 8.56 7.38
CA ILE A 18 -3.14 7.91 8.21
C ILE A 18 -3.77 7.29 9.45
N GLU A 19 -4.59 8.06 10.17
CA GLU A 19 -5.26 7.58 11.38
C GLU A 19 -6.14 6.36 11.08
N LYS A 20 -6.92 6.44 10.01
CA LYS A 20 -7.82 5.37 9.62
C LYS A 20 -7.05 4.10 9.21
N ALA A 21 -5.98 4.27 8.45
CA ALA A 21 -5.16 3.15 7.98
C ALA A 21 -4.56 2.39 9.16
N VAL A 22 -3.90 3.08 10.08
CA VAL A 22 -3.25 2.40 11.21
C VAL A 22 -4.28 1.82 12.18
N GLU A 23 -5.44 2.44 12.31
CA GLU A 23 -6.54 1.90 13.12
C GLU A 23 -7.01 0.55 12.56
N LYS A 24 -7.21 0.48 11.25
CA LYS A 24 -7.68 -0.74 10.60
C LYS A 24 -6.60 -1.81 10.44
N GLY A 25 -5.37 -1.41 10.18
CA GLY A 25 -4.25 -2.33 9.98
C GLY A 25 -4.24 -3.04 8.63
N ARG A 26 -5.37 -3.12 7.95
CA ARG A 26 -5.51 -3.76 6.64
C ARG A 26 -6.49 -2.94 5.81
N ILE A 27 -6.00 -2.18 4.85
CA ILE A 27 -6.83 -1.27 4.08
C ILE A 27 -6.22 -0.94 2.72
N ALA A 28 -7.08 -0.69 1.74
CA ALA A 28 -6.69 -0.07 0.48
C ALA A 28 -6.95 1.44 0.57
N VAL A 29 -5.98 2.23 0.16
CA VAL A 29 -6.05 3.69 0.22
C VAL A 29 -6.00 4.24 -1.20
N PHE A 30 -6.95 5.10 -1.55
CA PHE A 30 -7.03 5.73 -2.86
C PHE A 30 -6.60 7.18 -2.76
N LEU A 31 -5.41 7.48 -3.29
CA LEU A 31 -4.85 8.82 -3.29
C LEU A 31 -4.20 9.10 -4.64
N ASP A 32 -4.50 10.24 -5.22
CA ASP A 32 -3.78 10.72 -6.40
C ASP A 32 -2.35 11.10 -6.02
N THR A 33 -1.46 11.04 -7.02
CA THR A 33 -0.05 11.41 -6.82
C THR A 33 0.10 12.83 -6.29
N GLY A 34 -0.76 13.74 -6.73
CA GLY A 34 -0.76 15.13 -6.25
C GLY A 34 -1.27 15.33 -4.83
N LEU A 35 -1.75 14.28 -4.18
CA LEU A 35 -2.31 14.37 -2.82
C LEU A 35 -1.34 13.89 -1.73
N GLY A 36 -0.06 13.80 -2.03
CA GLY A 36 0.93 13.42 -1.04
C GLY A 36 0.89 11.93 -0.68
N LYS A 37 0.69 11.08 -1.68
CA LYS A 37 0.63 9.64 -1.50
C LYS A 37 1.87 9.09 -0.78
N THR A 38 3.05 9.56 -1.16
CA THR A 38 4.32 9.14 -0.54
C THR A 38 4.38 9.52 0.93
N LEU A 39 3.96 10.74 1.26
CA LEU A 39 3.91 11.20 2.66
C LEU A 39 3.01 10.31 3.50
N VAL A 40 1.83 9.95 2.98
CA VAL A 40 0.88 9.10 3.70
C VAL A 40 1.47 7.72 3.93
N GLN A 41 2.06 7.12 2.91
CA GLN A 41 2.66 5.78 3.02
C GLN A 41 3.83 5.76 4.00
N LEU A 42 4.72 6.74 3.93
CA LEU A 42 5.84 6.86 4.86
C LEU A 42 5.35 7.05 6.29
N SER A 43 4.30 7.83 6.48
CA SER A 43 3.71 8.06 7.80
C SER A 43 3.10 6.77 8.37
N ILE A 44 2.41 6.00 7.54
CA ILE A 44 1.88 4.68 7.93
C ILE A 44 3.04 3.77 8.36
N ALA A 45 4.09 3.70 7.56
CA ALA A 45 5.26 2.88 7.86
C ALA A 45 5.89 3.29 9.20
N LYS A 46 6.09 4.58 9.41
CA LYS A 46 6.67 5.09 10.65
C LYS A 46 5.81 4.78 11.86
N ASN A 47 4.49 4.90 11.72
CA ASN A 47 3.56 4.52 12.78
C ASN A 47 3.68 3.05 13.17
N VAL A 48 3.79 2.16 12.19
CA VAL A 48 3.93 0.72 12.45
C VAL A 48 5.26 0.44 13.15
N VAL A 49 6.36 1.04 12.69
CA VAL A 49 7.68 0.90 13.32
C VAL A 49 7.62 1.37 14.77
N ASN A 50 7.03 2.54 15.01
CA ASN A 50 6.93 3.09 16.36
C ASN A 50 6.09 2.21 17.29
N HIS A 51 5.05 1.59 16.75
CA HIS A 51 4.15 0.75 17.52
C HIS A 51 4.71 -0.65 17.80
N THR A 52 5.35 -1.26 16.81
CA THR A 52 5.78 -2.66 16.85
C THR A 52 7.28 -2.84 17.07
N ASN A 53 8.08 -1.84 16.76
CA ASN A 53 9.54 -1.91 16.70
C ASN A 53 10.04 -2.99 15.72
N LYS A 54 9.24 -3.28 14.69
CA LYS A 54 9.55 -4.31 13.70
C LYS A 54 9.63 -3.67 12.30
N ASN A 55 10.05 -4.48 11.33
CA ASN A 55 10.35 -4.00 9.99
C ASN A 55 9.10 -3.82 9.13
N VAL A 56 9.17 -2.83 8.23
CA VAL A 56 8.14 -2.53 7.24
C VAL A 56 8.75 -2.60 5.84
N LEU A 57 8.09 -3.28 4.93
CA LEU A 57 8.49 -3.34 3.52
C LEU A 57 7.52 -2.51 2.68
N ILE A 58 8.07 -1.61 1.86
CA ILE A 58 7.30 -0.85 0.88
C ILE A 58 7.69 -1.33 -0.50
N LEU A 59 6.74 -1.90 -1.22
CA LEU A 59 6.91 -2.31 -2.61
C LEU A 59 6.39 -1.21 -3.53
N THR A 60 7.22 -0.79 -4.48
CA THR A 60 6.93 0.35 -5.34
C THR A 60 7.55 0.10 -6.73
N PRO A 61 7.06 0.79 -7.77
CA PRO A 61 7.78 0.81 -9.05
C PRO A 61 9.19 1.34 -8.88
N LEU A 62 10.15 0.73 -9.56
CA LEU A 62 11.57 1.13 -9.45
C LEU A 62 11.77 2.62 -9.73
N ALA A 63 11.03 3.16 -10.71
CA ALA A 63 11.16 4.56 -11.12
C ALA A 63 10.93 5.56 -9.98
N VAL A 64 10.14 5.19 -8.96
CA VAL A 64 9.81 6.09 -7.85
C VAL A 64 10.42 5.65 -6.52
N ALA A 65 11.19 4.56 -6.51
CA ALA A 65 11.75 4.03 -5.27
C ALA A 65 12.58 5.03 -4.49
N PHE A 66 13.46 5.75 -5.16
CA PHE A 66 14.34 6.72 -4.51
C PHE A 66 13.61 7.99 -4.07
N GLN A 67 12.44 8.24 -4.64
CA GLN A 67 11.61 9.37 -4.22
C GLN A 67 11.13 9.18 -2.78
N PHE A 68 10.87 7.94 -2.37
CA PHE A 68 10.55 7.62 -0.98
C PHE A 68 11.68 8.01 -0.05
N ILE A 69 12.92 7.75 -0.44
CA ILE A 69 14.09 8.09 0.38
C ILE A 69 14.22 9.62 0.52
N LEU A 70 14.05 10.34 -0.57
CA LEU A 70 14.13 11.81 -0.55
C LEU A 70 13.01 12.41 0.30
N GLU A 71 11.81 11.91 0.16
CA GLU A 71 10.66 12.40 0.94
C GLU A 71 10.82 12.08 2.42
N ALA A 72 11.31 10.88 2.74
CA ALA A 72 11.58 10.48 4.12
C ALA A 72 12.61 11.42 4.77
N GLU A 73 13.64 11.81 4.04
CA GLU A 73 14.64 12.74 4.52
C GLU A 73 14.01 14.09 4.89
N LYS A 74 13.10 14.59 4.05
CA LYS A 74 12.37 15.83 4.34
C LYS A 74 11.49 15.72 5.57
N LEU A 75 10.97 14.53 5.86
CA LEU A 75 10.11 14.28 7.01
C LEU A 75 10.92 13.95 8.28
N GLY A 76 12.24 13.91 8.19
CA GLY A 76 13.07 13.53 9.31
C GLY A 76 13.05 12.04 9.65
N ILE A 77 12.64 11.20 8.70
CA ILE A 77 12.65 9.74 8.85
C ILE A 77 13.97 9.23 8.30
N ASP A 78 14.86 8.77 9.17
CA ASP A 78 16.20 8.32 8.81
C ASP A 78 16.36 6.79 8.84
N ASP A 79 15.40 6.08 9.41
CA ASP A 79 15.45 4.62 9.55
C ASP A 79 14.85 3.92 8.31
N ILE A 80 15.34 4.30 7.14
CA ILE A 80 14.84 3.86 5.85
C ILE A 80 15.98 3.61 4.88
N GLU A 81 15.84 2.57 4.04
CA GLU A 81 16.80 2.28 2.97
C GLU A 81 16.15 1.54 1.82
N TYR A 82 16.76 1.62 0.65
CA TYR A 82 16.43 0.79 -0.49
C TYR A 82 17.28 -0.46 -0.46
N SER A 83 16.66 -1.64 -0.62
CA SER A 83 17.39 -2.89 -0.71
C SER A 83 17.00 -3.64 -1.99
N LYS A 84 17.99 -4.02 -2.78
CA LYS A 84 17.80 -4.74 -4.04
C LYS A 84 17.99 -6.26 -3.88
N ASP A 85 18.59 -6.69 -2.80
CA ASP A 85 19.04 -8.08 -2.63
C ASP A 85 18.53 -8.74 -1.34
N GLY A 86 17.64 -8.09 -0.62
CA GLY A 86 17.08 -8.63 0.62
C GLY A 86 17.92 -8.37 1.86
N LYS A 87 19.06 -7.71 1.73
CA LYS A 87 19.90 -7.33 2.87
C LYS A 87 19.55 -5.93 3.34
N PHE A 88 19.35 -5.77 4.63
CA PHE A 88 18.98 -4.47 5.19
C PHE A 88 19.35 -4.38 6.68
N THR A 89 19.51 -3.14 7.15
CA THR A 89 19.78 -2.84 8.57
C THR A 89 18.75 -1.88 9.16
N LYS A 90 18.01 -1.19 8.32
CA LYS A 90 16.99 -0.21 8.75
C LYS A 90 15.64 -0.89 8.97
N LYS A 91 14.69 -0.15 9.52
CA LYS A 91 13.35 -0.67 9.83
C LYS A 91 12.35 -0.51 8.70
N ILE A 92 12.53 0.50 7.85
CA ILE A 92 11.69 0.74 6.68
C ILE A 92 12.50 0.43 5.44
N ILE A 93 12.06 -0.56 4.67
CA ILE A 93 12.80 -1.03 3.50
C ILE A 93 11.97 -0.78 2.25
N ILE A 94 12.58 -0.12 1.26
CA ILE A 94 11.97 0.12 -0.03
C ILE A 94 12.53 -0.89 -1.02
N CYS A 95 11.65 -1.49 -1.83
CA CYS A 95 12.05 -2.43 -2.87
C CYS A 95 11.06 -2.34 -4.04
N ASN A 96 11.51 -2.68 -5.23
CA ASN A 96 10.61 -2.81 -6.37
C ASN A 96 10.05 -4.23 -6.45
N TYR A 97 8.87 -4.35 -7.06
CA TYR A 97 8.10 -5.61 -7.08
C TYR A 97 8.90 -6.79 -7.62
N GLU A 98 9.73 -6.57 -8.63
CA GLU A 98 10.49 -7.61 -9.31
C GLU A 98 11.55 -8.26 -8.41
N ARG A 99 11.88 -7.63 -7.29
CA ARG A 99 12.90 -8.12 -6.36
C ARG A 99 12.35 -8.71 -5.07
N LEU A 100 11.03 -8.90 -5.02
CA LEU A 100 10.38 -9.41 -3.81
C LEU A 100 10.92 -10.80 -3.42
N HIS A 101 11.33 -11.61 -4.39
CA HIS A 101 11.83 -12.96 -4.14
C HIS A 101 13.12 -13.01 -3.31
N TYR A 102 13.81 -11.88 -3.13
CA TYR A 102 14.97 -11.80 -2.26
C TYR A 102 14.62 -11.65 -0.77
N PHE A 103 13.34 -11.44 -0.45
CA PHE A 103 12.89 -11.15 0.90
C PHE A 103 12.07 -12.29 1.48
N ASP A 104 12.12 -12.43 2.81
CA ASP A 104 11.30 -13.38 3.55
C ASP A 104 10.21 -12.62 4.31
N SER A 105 8.96 -13.04 4.14
CA SER A 105 7.83 -12.41 4.81
C SER A 105 7.93 -12.45 6.33
N LYS A 106 8.64 -13.40 6.89
CA LYS A 106 8.85 -13.52 8.33
C LYS A 106 9.63 -12.35 8.94
N ASP A 107 10.37 -11.63 8.11
CA ASP A 107 11.17 -10.50 8.56
C ASP A 107 10.35 -9.21 8.71
N PHE A 108 9.09 -9.21 8.29
CA PHE A 108 8.28 -8.00 8.22
C PHE A 108 6.97 -8.12 8.99
N GLU A 109 6.61 -7.04 9.69
CA GLU A 109 5.31 -6.90 10.35
C GLU A 109 4.30 -6.17 9.49
N CYS A 110 4.76 -5.40 8.52
CA CYS A 110 3.93 -4.59 7.65
C CYS A 110 4.45 -4.61 6.23
N VAL A 111 3.54 -4.62 5.28
CA VAL A 111 3.83 -4.44 3.86
C VAL A 111 2.90 -3.37 3.28
N ILE A 112 3.49 -2.45 2.52
CA ILE A 112 2.76 -1.40 1.82
C ILE A 112 3.03 -1.59 0.33
N LEU A 113 1.96 -1.68 -0.46
CA LEU A 113 2.05 -1.81 -1.91
C LEU A 113 1.73 -0.46 -2.54
N ASP A 114 2.77 0.23 -2.97
CA ASP A 114 2.62 1.49 -3.69
C ASP A 114 2.24 1.23 -5.14
N GLU A 115 1.27 1.98 -5.63
CA GLU A 115 0.77 1.85 -7.00
C GLU A 115 0.38 0.40 -7.33
N SER A 116 -0.42 -0.20 -6.46
CA SER A 116 -0.82 -1.61 -6.57
C SER A 116 -1.51 -1.95 -7.89
N SER A 117 -2.05 -0.96 -8.60
CA SER A 117 -2.66 -1.17 -9.91
C SER A 117 -1.68 -1.72 -10.96
N ILE A 118 -0.38 -1.53 -10.77
CA ILE A 118 0.60 -2.07 -11.71
C ILE A 118 0.70 -3.59 -11.67
N LEU A 119 0.18 -4.23 -10.63
CA LEU A 119 0.19 -5.69 -10.53
C LEU A 119 -0.49 -6.37 -11.72
N LYS A 120 -1.46 -5.71 -12.33
CA LYS A 120 -2.14 -6.23 -13.52
C LYS A 120 -1.20 -6.36 -14.74
N ASN A 121 -0.10 -5.60 -14.75
CA ASN A 121 0.87 -5.61 -15.84
C ASN A 121 1.95 -6.68 -15.67
N PHE A 122 2.02 -7.32 -14.51
CA PHE A 122 2.96 -8.39 -14.26
C PHE A 122 2.37 -9.75 -14.64
N ASP A 123 3.25 -10.73 -14.86
CA ASP A 123 2.82 -12.10 -15.11
C ASP A 123 2.22 -12.74 -13.85
N GLY A 124 1.61 -13.91 -14.03
CA GLY A 124 0.97 -14.63 -12.92
C GLY A 124 1.93 -15.01 -11.80
N LYS A 125 3.20 -15.22 -12.13
CA LYS A 125 4.22 -15.60 -11.14
C LYS A 125 4.45 -14.47 -10.12
N ILE A 126 4.66 -13.26 -10.62
CA ILE A 126 4.87 -12.09 -9.73
C ILE A 126 3.62 -11.81 -8.91
N LYS A 127 2.45 -11.88 -9.52
CA LYS A 127 1.18 -11.70 -8.80
C LYS A 127 1.04 -12.72 -7.66
N GLN A 128 1.36 -13.97 -7.91
CA GLN A 128 1.31 -15.02 -6.90
C GLN A 128 2.32 -14.78 -5.78
N GLU A 129 3.53 -14.38 -6.12
CA GLU A 129 4.57 -14.07 -5.14
C GLU A 129 4.12 -12.94 -4.22
N VAL A 130 3.59 -11.85 -4.79
CA VAL A 130 3.10 -10.71 -4.00
C VAL A 130 1.95 -11.14 -3.09
N THR A 131 0.96 -11.83 -3.64
CA THR A 131 -0.21 -12.27 -2.86
C THR A 131 0.20 -13.19 -1.72
N SER A 132 1.05 -14.17 -2.02
CA SER A 132 1.53 -15.12 -1.01
C SER A 132 2.34 -14.45 0.09
N PHE A 133 3.18 -13.48 -0.30
CA PHE A 133 3.98 -12.71 0.65
C PHE A 133 3.08 -11.88 1.58
N VAL A 134 2.16 -11.13 0.99
CA VAL A 134 1.28 -10.20 1.73
C VAL A 134 0.38 -10.95 2.70
N LYS A 135 -0.14 -12.11 2.32
CA LYS A 135 -1.03 -12.91 3.18
C LYS A 135 -0.40 -13.30 4.53
N LYS A 136 0.91 -13.39 4.57
CA LYS A 136 1.66 -13.82 5.77
C LYS A 136 1.99 -12.67 6.71
N ILE A 137 1.67 -11.43 6.34
CA ILE A 137 2.08 -10.24 7.07
C ILE A 137 0.84 -9.61 7.74
N PRO A 138 0.93 -9.28 9.04
CA PRO A 138 -0.23 -8.78 9.79
C PRO A 138 -0.78 -7.45 9.31
N TYR A 139 0.08 -6.45 9.06
CA TYR A 139 -0.35 -5.12 8.62
C TYR A 139 -0.14 -4.98 7.11
N ARG A 140 -1.23 -4.68 6.39
CA ARG A 140 -1.23 -4.70 4.93
C ARG A 140 -1.93 -3.47 4.39
N PHE A 141 -1.22 -2.71 3.58
CA PHE A 141 -1.76 -1.48 3.00
C PHE A 141 -1.54 -1.49 1.49
N LEU A 142 -2.60 -1.26 0.74
CA LEU A 142 -2.50 -1.01 -0.70
C LEU A 142 -2.74 0.47 -0.95
N SER A 143 -1.97 1.02 -1.87
CA SER A 143 -2.15 2.40 -2.30
C SER A 143 -2.18 2.47 -3.82
N THR A 144 -3.14 3.20 -4.36
CA THR A 144 -3.23 3.45 -5.79
C THR A 144 -3.80 4.84 -6.04
N ALA A 145 -3.33 5.47 -7.11
CA ALA A 145 -3.73 6.82 -7.47
C ALA A 145 -5.07 6.84 -8.23
N THR A 146 -5.32 5.84 -9.06
CA THR A 146 -6.44 5.83 -10.01
C THR A 146 -7.18 4.51 -9.99
N PRO A 147 -7.95 4.23 -8.92
CA PRO A 147 -8.72 2.99 -8.87
C PRO A 147 -9.88 3.04 -9.87
N SER A 148 -10.19 1.89 -10.43
CA SER A 148 -11.38 1.70 -11.27
C SER A 148 -12.06 0.39 -10.88
N PRO A 149 -13.32 0.15 -11.28
CA PRO A 149 -13.96 -1.13 -11.01
C PRO A 149 -13.16 -2.32 -11.55
N ASN A 150 -12.55 -2.16 -12.72
CA ASN A 150 -11.71 -3.20 -13.29
C ASN A 150 -10.45 -3.44 -12.47
N ASP A 151 -9.90 -2.42 -11.85
CA ASP A 151 -8.73 -2.56 -10.99
C ASP A 151 -9.04 -3.46 -9.79
N PHE A 152 -10.24 -3.37 -9.23
CA PHE A 152 -10.64 -4.28 -8.15
C PHE A 152 -10.72 -5.73 -8.62
N ILE A 153 -11.19 -5.96 -9.83
CA ILE A 153 -11.23 -7.29 -10.43
C ILE A 153 -9.81 -7.80 -10.68
N GLU A 154 -8.95 -6.96 -11.25
CA GLU A 154 -7.54 -7.29 -11.50
C GLU A 154 -6.77 -7.54 -10.21
N LEU A 155 -7.09 -6.81 -9.16
CA LEU A 155 -6.47 -6.92 -7.85
C LEU A 155 -7.16 -7.95 -6.94
N GLY A 156 -8.02 -8.81 -7.49
CA GLY A 156 -8.77 -9.80 -6.70
C GLY A 156 -7.87 -10.60 -5.76
N THR A 157 -6.73 -11.07 -6.23
CA THR A 157 -5.78 -11.80 -5.41
C THR A 157 -5.15 -10.92 -4.34
N SER A 158 -4.86 -9.67 -4.65
CA SER A 158 -4.33 -8.69 -3.68
C SER A 158 -5.39 -8.33 -2.66
N SER A 159 -6.66 -8.25 -3.05
CA SER A 159 -7.74 -7.95 -2.12
C SER A 159 -7.92 -9.05 -1.08
N GLU A 160 -7.73 -10.32 -1.46
CA GLU A 160 -7.70 -11.41 -0.50
C GLU A 160 -6.58 -11.22 0.50
N ALA A 161 -5.42 -10.76 0.02
CA ALA A 161 -4.24 -10.53 0.84
C ALA A 161 -4.41 -9.38 1.83
N LEU A 162 -5.25 -8.38 1.54
CA LEU A 162 -5.52 -7.27 2.44
C LEU A 162 -6.29 -7.67 3.68
N GLY A 163 -7.05 -8.74 3.58
CA GLY A 163 -8.00 -9.10 4.60
C GLY A 163 -9.38 -8.52 4.28
N TYR A 164 -10.35 -9.30 4.58
CA TYR A 164 -11.71 -9.12 4.07
C TYR A 164 -12.34 -7.77 4.42
N MET A 165 -12.27 -7.36 5.68
CA MET A 165 -13.02 -6.18 6.14
C MET A 165 -12.56 -4.87 5.51
N GLY A 166 -11.25 -4.63 5.50
CA GLY A 166 -10.71 -3.39 4.94
C GLY A 166 -11.03 -3.25 3.46
N TYR A 167 -10.91 -4.34 2.74
CA TYR A 167 -11.21 -4.36 1.32
C TYR A 167 -12.70 -4.11 1.06
N MET A 168 -13.58 -4.77 1.78
CA MET A 168 -15.02 -4.62 1.58
C MET A 168 -15.51 -3.22 1.90
N ASP A 169 -14.95 -2.56 2.91
CA ASP A 169 -15.25 -1.16 3.20
C ASP A 169 -14.93 -0.26 2.01
N MET A 170 -13.73 -0.41 1.47
CA MET A 170 -13.30 0.40 0.34
C MET A 170 -14.12 0.11 -0.91
N LEU A 171 -14.34 -1.16 -1.19
CA LEU A 171 -15.10 -1.59 -2.36
C LEU A 171 -16.56 -1.11 -2.29
N GLY A 172 -17.17 -1.24 -1.14
CA GLY A 172 -18.54 -0.76 -0.94
C GLY A 172 -18.70 0.73 -1.20
N LYS A 173 -17.77 1.54 -0.72
CA LYS A 173 -17.79 2.98 -0.95
C LYS A 173 -17.53 3.31 -2.42
N PHE A 174 -16.57 2.62 -3.02
CA PHE A 174 -16.21 2.83 -4.43
C PHE A 174 -17.39 2.52 -5.35
N PHE A 175 -18.00 1.35 -5.23
CA PHE A 175 -19.11 0.96 -6.08
C PHE A 175 -20.37 1.77 -5.81
N LYS A 176 -20.60 2.22 -4.59
CA LYS A 176 -21.71 3.11 -4.29
C LYS A 176 -21.61 4.42 -5.07
N ASN A 177 -20.40 4.95 -5.20
CA ASN A 177 -20.18 6.18 -5.93
C ASN A 177 -20.19 5.99 -7.46
N ASN A 178 -19.97 4.77 -7.93
CA ASN A 178 -19.83 4.46 -9.35
C ASN A 178 -20.89 3.47 -9.83
N GLN A 179 -22.01 3.38 -9.12
CA GLN A 179 -23.01 2.34 -9.42
C GLN A 179 -23.62 2.44 -10.82
N ASN A 180 -23.56 3.60 -11.44
CA ASN A 180 -24.09 3.81 -12.79
C ASN A 180 -23.03 3.73 -13.87
N SER A 181 -21.78 3.42 -13.50
CA SER A 181 -20.74 3.27 -14.50
C SER A 181 -20.81 1.90 -15.17
N VAL A 182 -20.41 1.88 -16.42
CA VAL A 182 -20.38 0.67 -17.23
C VAL A 182 -18.93 0.34 -17.50
N ASP A 183 -18.57 -0.92 -17.38
CA ASP A 183 -17.19 -1.35 -17.61
C ASP A 183 -16.83 -1.26 -19.11
N SER A 184 -15.55 -1.46 -19.39
CA SER A 184 -15.01 -1.40 -20.74
C SER A 184 -15.59 -2.47 -21.68
N ASN A 185 -16.21 -3.49 -21.11
CA ASN A 185 -16.86 -4.55 -21.88
C ASN A 185 -18.37 -4.34 -21.97
N ASN A 186 -18.80 -3.13 -21.69
CA ASN A 186 -20.20 -2.74 -21.71
C ASN A 186 -21.05 -3.54 -20.72
N ARG A 187 -20.46 -3.92 -19.60
CA ARG A 187 -21.17 -4.55 -18.50
C ARG A 187 -21.31 -3.55 -17.38
N ASN A 188 -22.46 -3.52 -16.77
CA ASN A 188 -22.68 -2.67 -15.63
C ASN A 188 -21.96 -3.20 -14.41
N ILE A 189 -21.18 -2.34 -13.78
CA ILE A 189 -20.49 -2.64 -12.54
C ILE A 189 -21.10 -1.76 -11.46
N GLY A 190 -21.76 -2.37 -10.53
CA GLY A 190 -22.44 -1.65 -9.45
C GLY A 190 -23.75 -1.01 -9.85
N GLU A 191 -24.27 -1.30 -11.03
CA GLU A 191 -25.56 -0.78 -11.48
C GLU A 191 -26.72 -1.56 -10.87
N LYS A 192 -26.52 -2.80 -10.53
CA LYS A 192 -27.58 -3.69 -10.03
C LYS A 192 -27.42 -3.98 -8.56
#